data_40a33d977823f360705ed95ad8ef9f8d
#
_entry.id   40a33d977823f360705ed95ad8ef9f8d
#
_cell.length_a   1.000
_cell.length_b   1.000
_cell.length_c   1.000
_cell.angle_alpha   90.00
_cell.angle_beta   90.00
_cell.angle_gamma   90.00
#
_symmetry.space_group_name_H-M   'P 1'
#
loop_
_entity.id
_entity.type
_entity.pdbx_description
1 polymer ?
#
loop_
_entity_poly.entity_id
_entity_poly.type
_entity_poly.pdbx_seq_one_letter_code
_entity_poly.pdbx_strand_id
1 'polypeptide(L)'
;AMENAGAVINKALVAQYTKYCAEAQKEVEKEPPHMRRGTIPEMVLTDAMIANARNESNVAIISIVRLAGEGRDRKLEPGDYYLSPEEHALMAGVKQHFEKVVVLLNVCGQMDMEWVDVYQPSAVLMVWIPGQEGASAAADILMGHVNPSGRLTDTIAKSWRDIPSSENFGAWADGFELYTGDEDQIPYWGGVGNHEMIPVGETVVRPLGNRRYTEYQEG
;
A
#
# COMPACT_ATOMS: atom_id res chain seq x y z
N ALA A 1 -0.07 -2.92 -21.12
CA ALA A 1 0.34 -4.25 -20.67
C ALA A 1 -0.75 -5.29 -20.94
N MET A 2 -1.95 -5.21 -20.34
CA MET A 2 -3.01 -6.21 -20.49
C MET A 2 -3.40 -6.50 -21.96
N GLU A 3 -3.60 -5.46 -22.79
CA GLU A 3 -3.90 -5.64 -24.22
C GLU A 3 -2.76 -6.36 -24.96
N ASN A 4 -1.50 -6.02 -24.63
CA ASN A 4 -0.35 -6.67 -25.23
C ASN A 4 -0.26 -8.17 -24.84
N ALA A 5 -0.76 -8.52 -23.66
CA ALA A 5 -0.87 -9.91 -23.20
C ALA A 5 -2.12 -10.62 -23.75
N GLY A 6 -2.92 -9.97 -24.59
CA GLY A 6 -4.07 -10.56 -25.28
C GLY A 6 -5.41 -10.35 -24.59
N ALA A 7 -5.48 -9.54 -23.53
CA ALA A 7 -6.74 -9.24 -22.88
C ALA A 7 -7.57 -8.23 -23.69
N VAL A 8 -8.89 -8.41 -23.66
CA VAL A 8 -9.84 -7.38 -24.10
C VAL A 8 -10.24 -6.55 -22.90
N ILE A 9 -9.99 -5.26 -22.95
CA ILE A 9 -10.27 -4.33 -21.84
C ILE A 9 -11.45 -3.41 -22.17
N ASN A 10 -12.17 -2.98 -21.14
CA ASN A 10 -13.22 -1.97 -21.28
C ASN A 10 -12.61 -0.60 -21.51
N LYS A 11 -12.57 -0.17 -22.79
CA LYS A 11 -11.93 1.10 -23.19
C LYS A 11 -12.67 2.31 -22.66
N ALA A 12 -13.98 2.23 -22.48
CA ALA A 12 -14.77 3.33 -21.93
C ALA A 12 -14.40 3.61 -20.49
N LEU A 13 -14.27 2.58 -19.68
CA LEU A 13 -13.84 2.70 -18.28
C LEU A 13 -12.40 3.19 -18.18
N VAL A 14 -11.50 2.67 -19.01
CA VAL A 14 -10.10 3.15 -19.08
C VAL A 14 -10.05 4.63 -19.40
N ALA A 15 -10.83 5.10 -20.36
CA ALA A 15 -10.87 6.52 -20.72
C ALA A 15 -11.35 7.40 -19.55
N GLN A 16 -12.36 6.92 -18.79
CA GLN A 16 -12.86 7.62 -17.59
C GLN A 16 -11.78 7.72 -16.51
N TYR A 17 -11.10 6.61 -16.19
CA TYR A 17 -9.99 6.62 -15.24
C TYR A 17 -8.84 7.51 -15.70
N THR A 18 -8.48 7.45 -16.99
CA THR A 18 -7.43 8.32 -17.55
C THR A 18 -7.76 9.80 -17.36
N LYS A 19 -9.00 10.17 -17.64
CA LYS A 19 -9.46 11.55 -17.45
C LYS A 19 -9.43 11.94 -15.97
N TYR A 20 -9.99 11.10 -15.09
CA TYR A 20 -10.00 11.32 -13.65
C TYR A 20 -8.58 11.49 -13.10
N CYS A 21 -7.67 10.59 -13.43
CA CYS A 21 -6.29 10.67 -12.98
C CYS A 21 -5.59 11.94 -13.45
N ALA A 22 -5.82 12.36 -14.71
CA ALA A 22 -5.24 13.58 -15.26
C ALA A 22 -5.77 14.85 -14.56
N GLU A 23 -7.02 14.84 -14.13
CA GLU A 23 -7.62 15.95 -13.38
C GLU A 23 -7.13 15.94 -11.93
N ALA A 24 -7.15 14.81 -11.27
CA ALA A 24 -6.68 14.65 -9.89
C ALA A 24 -5.18 14.97 -9.75
N GLN A 25 -4.37 14.58 -10.73
CA GLN A 25 -2.94 14.90 -10.74
C GLN A 25 -2.67 16.40 -10.72
N LYS A 26 -3.48 17.20 -11.40
CA LYS A 26 -3.34 18.66 -11.39
C LYS A 26 -3.61 19.25 -10.00
N GLU A 27 -4.51 18.65 -9.23
CA GLU A 27 -4.77 19.09 -7.85
C GLU A 27 -3.58 18.73 -6.95
N VAL A 28 -3.04 17.52 -7.08
CA VAL A 28 -1.84 17.09 -6.34
C VAL A 28 -0.64 17.99 -6.64
N GLU A 29 -0.48 18.42 -7.90
CA GLU A 29 0.63 19.28 -8.32
C GLU A 29 0.57 20.68 -7.72
N LYS A 30 -0.59 21.13 -7.24
CA LYS A 30 -0.72 22.42 -6.53
C LYS A 30 -0.11 22.36 -5.12
N GLU A 31 0.01 21.18 -4.54
CA GLU A 31 0.64 21.01 -3.24
C GLU A 31 2.17 21.17 -3.34
N PRO A 32 2.82 21.69 -2.30
CA PRO A 32 4.28 21.70 -2.22
C PRO A 32 4.85 20.29 -2.38
N PRO A 33 5.98 20.10 -3.07
CA PRO A 33 6.53 18.76 -3.37
C PRO A 33 6.69 17.85 -2.16
N HIS A 34 7.05 18.42 -0.99
CA HIS A 34 7.24 17.66 0.25
C HIS A 34 5.92 17.24 0.93
N MET A 35 4.79 17.84 0.53
CA MET A 35 3.45 17.51 1.04
C MET A 35 2.66 16.60 0.11
N ARG A 36 3.14 16.40 -1.13
CA ARG A 36 2.43 15.60 -2.12
C ARG A 36 2.30 14.16 -1.62
N ARG A 37 1.07 13.69 -1.54
CA ARG A 37 0.81 12.27 -1.40
C ARG A 37 1.13 11.59 -2.73
N GLY A 38 1.86 10.49 -2.71
CA GLY A 38 2.27 9.79 -3.93
C GLY A 38 1.14 9.05 -4.64
N THR A 39 -0.09 9.08 -4.10
CA THR A 39 -1.25 8.36 -4.64
C THR A 39 -2.43 9.30 -4.86
N ILE A 40 -3.14 9.07 -5.97
CA ILE A 40 -4.41 9.72 -6.26
C ILE A 40 -5.51 8.91 -5.57
N PRO A 41 -6.50 9.55 -4.90
CA PRO A 41 -7.65 8.86 -4.33
C PRO A 41 -8.38 8.02 -5.39
N GLU A 42 -9.01 6.93 -4.94
CA GLU A 42 -9.78 6.08 -5.84
C GLU A 42 -11.00 6.85 -6.41
N MET A 43 -11.29 6.60 -7.69
CA MET A 43 -12.44 7.19 -8.36
C MET A 43 -13.74 6.53 -7.87
N VAL A 44 -14.71 7.33 -7.47
CA VAL A 44 -16.03 6.82 -7.11
C VAL A 44 -16.77 6.34 -8.36
N LEU A 45 -16.98 5.04 -8.49
CA LEU A 45 -17.78 4.44 -9.55
C LEU A 45 -19.24 4.39 -9.14
N THR A 46 -20.11 4.77 -10.05
CA THR A 46 -21.55 4.55 -9.88
C THR A 46 -21.93 3.10 -10.19
N ASP A 47 -23.02 2.63 -9.61
CA ASP A 47 -23.55 1.29 -9.88
C ASP A 47 -23.77 1.06 -11.39
N ALA A 48 -24.27 2.06 -12.11
CA ALA A 48 -24.46 2.00 -13.57
C ALA A 48 -23.12 1.83 -14.32
N MET A 49 -22.03 2.45 -13.88
CA MET A 49 -20.71 2.28 -14.49
C MET A 49 -20.20 0.85 -14.29
N ILE A 50 -20.37 0.30 -13.11
CA ILE A 50 -19.97 -1.07 -12.78
C ILE A 50 -20.82 -2.08 -13.56
N ALA A 51 -22.13 -1.88 -13.60
CA ALA A 51 -23.05 -2.73 -14.38
C ALA A 51 -22.71 -2.71 -15.88
N ASN A 52 -22.40 -1.55 -16.45
CA ASN A 52 -21.97 -1.44 -17.84
C ASN A 52 -20.64 -2.18 -18.08
N ALA A 53 -19.68 -2.06 -17.17
CA ALA A 53 -18.43 -2.80 -17.27
C ALA A 53 -18.65 -4.32 -17.22
N ARG A 54 -19.61 -4.78 -16.39
CA ARG A 54 -20.00 -6.20 -16.30
C ARG A 54 -20.59 -6.74 -17.60
N ASN A 55 -21.30 -5.92 -18.37
CA ASN A 55 -21.87 -6.33 -19.66
C ASN A 55 -20.77 -6.66 -20.70
N GLU A 56 -19.58 -6.12 -20.54
CA GLU A 56 -18.45 -6.29 -21.45
C GLU A 56 -17.41 -7.28 -20.95
N SER A 57 -17.39 -7.58 -19.65
CA SER A 57 -16.39 -8.47 -19.04
C SER A 57 -16.98 -9.34 -17.94
N ASN A 58 -16.42 -10.54 -17.80
CA ASN A 58 -16.76 -11.47 -16.72
C ASN A 58 -15.80 -11.38 -15.51
N VAL A 59 -14.72 -10.64 -15.67
CA VAL A 59 -13.67 -10.50 -14.65
C VAL A 59 -13.44 -9.02 -14.37
N ALA A 60 -13.42 -8.67 -13.11
CA ALA A 60 -12.96 -7.37 -12.64
C ALA A 60 -11.55 -7.49 -12.08
N ILE A 61 -10.68 -6.57 -12.44
CA ILE A 61 -9.34 -6.43 -11.86
C ILE A 61 -9.29 -5.09 -11.15
N ILE A 62 -9.03 -5.12 -9.86
CA ILE A 62 -8.89 -3.93 -9.00
C ILE A 62 -7.43 -3.80 -8.63
N SER A 63 -6.84 -2.63 -8.79
CA SER A 63 -5.48 -2.34 -8.36
C SER A 63 -5.50 -1.41 -7.16
N ILE A 64 -4.93 -1.87 -6.04
CA ILE A 64 -4.73 -1.09 -4.83
C ILE A 64 -3.27 -0.65 -4.81
N VAL A 65 -3.04 0.65 -4.65
CA VAL A 65 -1.71 1.25 -4.70
C VAL A 65 -1.38 1.87 -3.35
N ARG A 66 -0.19 1.54 -2.83
CA ARG A 66 0.38 2.22 -1.64
C ARG A 66 1.85 2.50 -1.88
N LEU A 67 2.22 3.74 -1.61
CA LEU A 67 3.60 4.18 -1.68
C LEU A 67 4.10 4.52 -0.28
N ALA A 68 5.34 4.19 0.01
CA ALA A 68 6.09 4.72 1.13
C ALA A 68 7.33 5.43 0.58
N GLY A 69 7.73 6.49 1.25
CA GLY A 69 8.98 7.20 0.94
C GLY A 69 9.96 7.01 2.09
N GLU A 70 11.22 7.29 1.83
CA GLU A 70 12.24 7.38 2.87
C GLU A 70 11.83 8.42 3.93
N GLY A 71 12.04 8.09 5.20
CA GLY A 71 11.73 8.97 6.32
C GLY A 71 10.23 9.11 6.62
N ARG A 72 9.38 8.26 6.05
CA ARG A 72 7.94 8.26 6.33
C ARG A 72 7.46 6.86 6.62
N ASP A 73 7.00 6.66 7.84
CA ASP A 73 6.27 5.46 8.20
C ASP A 73 4.85 5.52 7.66
N ARG A 74 4.30 4.35 7.38
CA ARG A 74 2.91 4.21 7.02
C ARG A 74 2.03 4.43 8.25
N LYS A 75 0.90 5.06 8.04
CA LYS A 75 -0.05 5.41 9.09
C LYS A 75 -1.20 4.41 9.13
N LEU A 76 -1.69 4.14 10.33
CA LEU A 76 -2.90 3.34 10.55
C LEU A 76 -4.16 4.14 10.21
N GLU A 77 -4.24 4.58 8.97
CA GLU A 77 -5.31 5.45 8.46
C GLU A 77 -5.92 4.85 7.19
N PRO A 78 -7.20 5.19 6.88
CA PRO A 78 -7.81 4.89 5.59
C PRO A 78 -7.00 5.49 4.42
N GLY A 79 -6.81 4.69 3.38
CA GLY A 79 -6.01 5.08 2.21
C GLY A 79 -4.51 4.91 2.39
N ASP A 80 -4.05 4.48 3.58
CA ASP A 80 -2.68 4.08 3.84
C ASP A 80 -2.63 2.61 4.28
N TYR A 81 -2.65 2.30 5.58
CA TYR A 81 -2.68 0.91 6.04
C TYR A 81 -4.02 0.24 5.73
N TYR A 82 -5.13 0.93 5.95
CA TYR A 82 -6.48 0.46 5.65
C TYR A 82 -6.93 0.87 4.26
N LEU A 83 -7.94 0.17 3.73
CA LEU A 83 -8.64 0.65 2.53
C LEU A 83 -9.28 2.01 2.80
N SER A 84 -9.30 2.88 1.79
CA SER A 84 -10.08 4.12 1.85
C SER A 84 -11.58 3.85 1.75
N PRO A 85 -12.44 4.80 2.15
CA PRO A 85 -13.89 4.67 1.94
C PRO A 85 -14.27 4.43 0.47
N GLU A 86 -13.56 5.05 -0.47
CA GLU A 86 -13.78 4.91 -1.91
C GLU A 86 -13.35 3.53 -2.40
N GLU A 87 -12.25 2.99 -1.89
CA GLU A 87 -11.81 1.62 -2.19
C GLU A 87 -12.78 0.59 -1.62
N HIS A 88 -13.30 0.81 -0.42
CA HIS A 88 -14.37 -0.02 0.15
C HIS A 88 -15.64 0.01 -0.71
N ALA A 89 -16.04 1.20 -1.17
CA ALA A 89 -17.19 1.36 -2.06
C ALA A 89 -16.98 0.65 -3.41
N LEU A 90 -15.77 0.77 -3.98
CA LEU A 90 -15.37 0.06 -5.20
C LEU A 90 -15.47 -1.46 -5.02
N MET A 91 -14.86 -2.00 -3.95
CA MET A 91 -14.87 -3.43 -3.66
C MET A 91 -16.30 -3.95 -3.49
N ALA A 92 -17.14 -3.25 -2.72
CA ALA A 92 -18.53 -3.62 -2.49
C ALA A 92 -19.33 -3.60 -3.79
N GLY A 93 -19.23 -2.53 -4.57
CA GLY A 93 -19.95 -2.40 -5.85
C GLY A 93 -19.52 -3.44 -6.87
N VAL A 94 -18.22 -3.66 -7.04
CA VAL A 94 -17.71 -4.66 -7.98
C VAL A 94 -18.15 -6.07 -7.56
N LYS A 95 -18.13 -6.39 -6.27
CA LYS A 95 -18.55 -7.70 -5.77
C LYS A 95 -20.03 -7.99 -6.02
N GLN A 96 -20.89 -6.98 -6.09
CA GLN A 96 -22.30 -7.16 -6.42
C GLN A 96 -22.53 -7.55 -7.88
N HIS A 97 -21.66 -7.12 -8.78
CA HIS A 97 -21.84 -7.31 -10.23
C HIS A 97 -20.96 -8.43 -10.82
N PHE A 98 -19.79 -8.69 -10.20
CA PHE A 98 -18.81 -9.64 -10.74
C PHE A 98 -18.64 -10.85 -9.83
N GLU A 99 -18.70 -12.03 -10.42
CA GLU A 99 -18.36 -13.28 -9.72
C GLU A 99 -16.83 -13.46 -9.57
N LYS A 100 -16.08 -12.99 -10.57
CA LYS A 100 -14.62 -13.11 -10.59
C LYS A 100 -14.00 -11.73 -10.39
N VAL A 101 -13.41 -11.55 -9.22
CA VAL A 101 -12.72 -10.33 -8.84
C VAL A 101 -11.29 -10.69 -8.48
N VAL A 102 -10.34 -10.06 -9.14
CA VAL A 102 -8.91 -10.19 -8.85
C VAL A 102 -8.40 -8.87 -8.32
N VAL A 103 -7.70 -8.89 -7.20
CA VAL A 103 -7.09 -7.70 -6.63
C VAL A 103 -5.59 -7.76 -6.79
N LEU A 104 -5.01 -6.71 -7.37
CA LEU A 104 -3.58 -6.48 -7.46
C LEU A 104 -3.14 -5.54 -6.35
N LEU A 105 -2.21 -5.97 -5.53
CA LEU A 105 -1.61 -5.14 -4.49
C LEU A 105 -0.26 -4.61 -4.99
N ASN A 106 -0.26 -3.38 -5.49
CA ASN A 106 0.94 -2.64 -5.84
C ASN A 106 1.34 -1.75 -4.66
N VAL A 107 1.94 -2.38 -3.66
CA VAL A 107 2.17 -1.78 -2.35
C VAL A 107 3.62 -1.95 -1.92
N CYS A 108 4.14 -1.00 -1.17
CA CYS A 108 5.53 -1.00 -0.70
C CYS A 108 5.74 -1.72 0.63
N GLY A 109 4.68 -2.26 1.24
CA GLY A 109 4.73 -2.95 2.51
C GLY A 109 3.41 -3.63 2.83
N GLN A 110 3.31 -4.21 4.01
CA GLN A 110 2.07 -4.84 4.46
C GLN A 110 0.95 -3.80 4.61
N MET A 111 -0.27 -4.21 4.39
CA MET A 111 -1.47 -3.45 4.65
C MET A 111 -2.50 -4.34 5.34
N ASP A 112 -3.56 -3.74 5.85
CA ASP A 112 -4.69 -4.48 6.37
C ASP A 112 -5.25 -5.46 5.32
N MET A 113 -5.55 -6.68 5.75
CA MET A 113 -6.10 -7.72 4.89
C MET A 113 -7.47 -8.24 5.36
N GLU A 114 -8.11 -7.59 6.35
CA GLU A 114 -9.46 -7.98 6.80
C GLU A 114 -10.49 -7.88 5.67
N TRP A 115 -10.30 -6.96 4.74
CA TRP A 115 -11.15 -6.80 3.57
C TRP A 115 -11.23 -8.06 2.69
N VAL A 116 -10.23 -8.93 2.73
CA VAL A 116 -10.25 -10.20 1.97
C VAL A 116 -11.36 -11.11 2.49
N ASP A 117 -11.53 -11.18 3.80
CA ASP A 117 -12.62 -11.97 4.39
C ASP A 117 -13.98 -11.32 4.13
N VAL A 118 -14.05 -10.00 4.07
CA VAL A 118 -15.29 -9.26 3.83
C VAL A 118 -15.77 -9.39 2.39
N TYR A 119 -14.87 -9.12 1.43
CA TYR A 119 -15.24 -9.06 0.00
C TYR A 119 -14.97 -10.36 -0.76
N GLN A 120 -14.19 -11.27 -0.20
CA GLN A 120 -13.89 -12.58 -0.78
C GLN A 120 -13.54 -12.51 -2.28
N PRO A 121 -12.47 -11.80 -2.66
CA PRO A 121 -12.03 -11.78 -4.05
C PRO A 121 -11.63 -13.18 -4.50
N SER A 122 -11.72 -13.46 -5.80
CA SER A 122 -11.33 -14.75 -6.38
C SER A 122 -9.83 -15.01 -6.28
N ALA A 123 -9.03 -13.95 -6.32
CA ALA A 123 -7.59 -13.99 -6.12
C ALA A 123 -7.05 -12.62 -5.67
N VAL A 124 -5.96 -12.66 -4.94
CA VAL A 124 -5.16 -11.49 -4.59
C VAL A 124 -3.73 -11.75 -5.05
N LEU A 125 -3.19 -10.85 -5.85
CA LEU A 125 -1.82 -10.92 -6.33
C LEU A 125 -1.00 -9.77 -5.74
N MET A 126 -0.01 -10.12 -4.93
CA MET A 126 0.95 -9.16 -4.42
C MET A 126 2.01 -8.90 -5.49
N VAL A 127 2.00 -7.71 -6.05
CA VAL A 127 2.98 -7.31 -7.08
C VAL A 127 4.06 -6.38 -6.56
N TRP A 128 3.95 -5.95 -5.31
CA TRP A 128 4.89 -5.01 -4.66
C TRP A 128 5.10 -3.75 -5.51
N ILE A 129 6.34 -3.30 -5.66
CA ILE A 129 6.73 -2.19 -6.54
C ILE A 129 7.64 -2.76 -7.63
N PRO A 130 7.06 -3.28 -8.72
CA PRO A 130 7.76 -4.18 -9.63
C PRO A 130 8.60 -3.47 -10.71
N GLY A 131 8.69 -2.13 -10.69
CA GLY A 131 9.49 -1.37 -11.65
C GLY A 131 8.88 -1.30 -13.06
N GLN A 132 9.72 -1.01 -14.03
CA GLN A 132 9.32 -0.68 -15.42
C GLN A 132 8.51 -1.78 -16.10
N GLU A 133 8.94 -3.04 -16.00
CA GLU A 133 8.30 -4.18 -16.66
C GLU A 133 7.24 -4.87 -15.81
N GLY A 134 6.99 -4.36 -14.61
CA GLY A 134 6.09 -4.98 -13.67
C GLY A 134 4.65 -5.11 -14.14
N ALA A 135 4.17 -4.13 -14.90
CA ALA A 135 2.83 -4.19 -15.46
C ALA A 135 2.72 -5.29 -16.55
N SER A 136 3.79 -5.52 -17.33
CA SER A 136 3.85 -6.60 -18.31
C SER A 136 3.89 -7.97 -17.62
N ALA A 137 4.73 -8.11 -16.59
CA ALA A 137 4.82 -9.33 -15.80
C ALA A 137 3.50 -9.70 -15.09
N ALA A 138 2.84 -8.70 -14.50
CA ALA A 138 1.52 -8.90 -13.88
C ALA A 138 0.47 -9.31 -14.92
N ALA A 139 0.48 -8.72 -16.10
CA ALA A 139 -0.42 -9.08 -17.18
C ALA A 139 -0.20 -10.53 -17.65
N ASP A 140 1.05 -10.97 -17.81
CA ASP A 140 1.37 -12.33 -18.18
C ASP A 140 0.88 -13.37 -17.16
N ILE A 141 0.99 -13.04 -15.87
CA ILE A 141 0.44 -13.87 -14.79
C ILE A 141 -1.08 -13.93 -14.88
N LEU A 142 -1.75 -12.77 -15.01
CA LEU A 142 -3.20 -12.70 -15.09
C LEU A 142 -3.78 -13.43 -16.31
N MET A 143 -3.07 -13.43 -17.41
CA MET A 143 -3.45 -14.15 -18.64
C MET A 143 -3.04 -15.62 -18.63
N GLY A 144 -2.32 -16.07 -17.60
CA GLY A 144 -1.87 -17.46 -17.48
C GLY A 144 -0.68 -17.83 -18.37
N HIS A 145 0.02 -16.85 -18.93
CA HIS A 145 1.22 -17.09 -19.72
C HIS A 145 2.38 -17.54 -18.84
N VAL A 146 2.42 -17.06 -17.60
CA VAL A 146 3.44 -17.36 -16.61
C VAL A 146 2.77 -17.72 -15.28
N ASN A 147 3.29 -18.74 -14.62
CA ASN A 147 2.88 -19.07 -13.26
C ASN A 147 3.76 -18.28 -12.26
N PRO A 148 3.16 -17.55 -11.30
CA PRO A 148 3.95 -16.81 -10.32
C PRO A 148 4.81 -17.75 -9.49
N SER A 149 6.10 -17.51 -9.45
CA SER A 149 7.08 -18.31 -8.69
C SER A 149 7.49 -17.62 -7.38
N GLY A 150 7.19 -16.33 -7.23
CA GLY A 150 7.47 -15.56 -6.04
C GLY A 150 6.71 -16.08 -4.83
N ARG A 151 7.31 -15.93 -3.66
CA ARG A 151 6.69 -16.25 -2.37
C ARG A 151 6.67 -15.02 -1.50
N LEU A 152 5.68 -14.94 -0.62
CA LEU A 152 5.66 -13.90 0.39
C LEU A 152 6.86 -14.10 1.33
N THR A 153 7.51 -13.00 1.66
CA THR A 153 8.65 -12.97 2.59
C THR A 153 8.20 -13.11 4.04
N ASP A 154 6.95 -12.71 4.30
CA ASP A 154 6.38 -12.67 5.64
C ASP A 154 4.97 -13.26 5.64
N THR A 155 4.50 -13.62 6.84
CA THR A 155 3.08 -13.85 7.08
C THR A 155 2.39 -12.50 7.19
N ILE A 156 1.42 -12.25 6.33
CA ILE A 156 0.62 -11.02 6.40
C ILE A 156 -0.43 -11.21 7.49
N ALA A 157 -0.39 -10.36 8.49
CA ALA A 157 -1.37 -10.36 9.57
C ALA A 157 -2.73 -9.83 9.06
N LYS A 158 -3.82 -10.36 9.58
CA LYS A 158 -5.15 -9.82 9.30
C LYS A 158 -5.35 -8.47 9.96
N SER A 159 -4.92 -8.34 11.19
CA SER A 159 -4.97 -7.10 11.94
C SER A 159 -3.57 -6.63 12.30
N TRP A 160 -3.37 -5.33 12.28
CA TRP A 160 -2.15 -4.70 12.78
C TRP A 160 -1.78 -5.18 14.20
N ARG A 161 -2.78 -5.45 15.05
CA ARG A 161 -2.57 -5.91 16.43
C ARG A 161 -2.02 -7.34 16.53
N ASP A 162 -2.15 -8.12 15.45
CA ASP A 162 -1.61 -9.47 15.40
C ASP A 162 -0.10 -9.48 15.08
N ILE A 163 0.47 -8.32 14.77
CA ILE A 163 1.91 -8.15 14.52
C ILE A 163 2.59 -7.97 15.88
N PRO A 164 3.48 -8.89 16.31
CA PRO A 164 4.06 -8.85 17.67
C PRO A 164 4.80 -7.57 18.01
N SER A 165 5.38 -6.90 17.00
CA SER A 165 6.10 -5.63 17.17
C SER A 165 5.21 -4.39 17.15
N SER A 166 3.90 -4.54 16.91
CA SER A 166 2.99 -3.41 16.76
C SER A 166 2.85 -2.59 18.06
N GLU A 167 2.79 -3.27 19.18
CA GLU A 167 2.64 -2.62 20.48
C GLU A 167 3.86 -1.79 20.88
N ASN A 168 5.02 -2.13 20.33
CA ASN A 168 6.28 -1.50 20.67
C ASN A 168 6.83 -0.63 19.52
N PHE A 169 6.11 -0.52 18.40
CA PHE A 169 6.57 0.28 17.27
C PHE A 169 6.57 1.76 17.65
N GLY A 170 7.75 2.38 17.59
CA GLY A 170 7.94 3.76 18.01
C GLY A 170 7.85 4.01 19.51
N ALA A 171 7.63 2.97 20.33
CA ALA A 171 7.63 3.10 21.77
C ALA A 171 9.06 3.19 22.32
N TRP A 172 9.24 4.09 23.26
CA TRP A 172 10.53 4.34 23.93
C TRP A 172 10.42 3.91 25.40
N ALA A 173 11.51 3.46 25.95
CA ALA A 173 11.56 3.16 27.37
C ALA A 173 11.26 4.42 28.19
N ASP A 174 10.66 4.24 29.36
CA ASP A 174 10.33 5.32 30.29
C ASP A 174 11.56 6.22 30.53
N GLY A 175 11.38 7.52 30.39
CA GLY A 175 12.42 8.52 30.56
C GLY A 175 13.23 8.84 29.31
N PHE A 176 12.94 8.18 28.20
CA PHE A 176 13.50 8.55 26.89
C PHE A 176 12.42 9.30 26.09
N GLU A 177 12.56 10.60 25.99
CA GLU A 177 11.73 11.38 25.07
C GLU A 177 12.27 11.23 23.65
N LEU A 178 11.38 10.87 22.75
CA LEU A 178 11.67 10.99 21.34
C LEU A 178 12.00 12.47 21.13
N TYR A 179 13.18 12.74 20.62
CA TYR A 179 13.71 14.05 20.39
C TYR A 179 12.62 15.12 20.17
N THR A 180 12.54 16.05 21.14
CA THR A 180 11.61 17.19 21.12
C THR A 180 12.30 18.49 20.76
N GLY A 181 13.53 18.43 20.26
CA GLY A 181 14.30 19.58 19.82
C GLY A 181 13.76 20.24 18.57
N ASP A 182 14.35 21.36 18.19
CA ASP A 182 14.01 22.07 16.97
C ASP A 182 13.92 21.14 15.77
N GLU A 183 12.84 21.25 15.02
CA GLU A 183 12.63 20.45 13.80
C GLU A 183 13.80 20.54 12.83
N ASP A 184 14.50 21.67 12.84
CA ASP A 184 15.72 21.90 12.04
C ASP A 184 16.93 21.05 12.48
N GLN A 185 16.90 20.46 13.67
CA GLN A 185 17.94 19.60 14.23
C GLN A 185 17.61 18.11 14.19
N ILE A 186 16.37 17.75 13.79
CA ILE A 186 16.01 16.35 13.60
C ILE A 186 16.80 15.86 12.39
N PRO A 187 17.70 14.87 12.56
CA PRO A 187 18.35 14.28 11.41
C PRO A 187 17.28 13.80 10.43
N TYR A 188 17.45 14.10 9.18
CA TYR A 188 16.52 13.77 8.09
C TYR A 188 16.06 12.29 8.13
N TRP A 189 16.85 11.44 8.69
CA TRP A 189 16.65 10.00 8.80
C TRP A 189 15.97 9.57 10.09
N GLY A 190 15.28 10.43 10.77
CA GLY A 190 14.48 10.17 11.98
C GLY A 190 14.76 8.88 12.71
N GLY A 191 15.01 8.94 13.96
CA GLY A 191 15.13 7.77 14.84
C GLY A 191 16.33 6.83 14.66
N VAL A 192 16.80 6.60 13.46
CA VAL A 192 17.94 5.71 13.21
C VAL A 192 19.28 6.44 13.34
N GLY A 193 19.31 7.72 13.02
CA GLY A 193 20.53 8.55 13.09
C GLY A 193 20.82 9.18 14.44
N ASN A 194 19.91 9.13 15.36
CA ASN A 194 20.05 9.78 16.67
C ASN A 194 21.10 9.13 17.59
N HIS A 195 21.71 8.04 17.19
CA HIS A 195 22.81 7.43 17.92
C HIS A 195 24.05 8.35 18.04
N GLU A 196 24.25 9.22 17.08
CA GLU A 196 25.38 10.15 17.08
C GLU A 196 25.20 11.32 18.06
N MET A 197 23.98 11.58 18.51
CA MET A 197 23.67 12.66 19.42
C MET A 197 23.68 12.24 20.90
N ILE A 198 23.92 10.98 21.18
CA ILE A 198 23.96 10.47 22.54
C ILE A 198 25.38 10.68 23.07
N PRO A 199 25.56 11.38 24.20
CA PRO A 199 26.86 11.56 24.78
C PRO A 199 27.55 10.23 25.04
N VAL A 200 28.82 10.14 24.66
CA VAL A 200 29.64 8.93 24.88
C VAL A 200 29.72 8.67 26.39
N GLY A 201 29.18 7.54 26.83
CA GLY A 201 29.22 7.13 28.22
C GLY A 201 27.86 7.12 28.93
N GLU A 202 26.79 7.56 28.28
CA GLU A 202 25.45 7.40 28.82
C GLU A 202 24.85 6.05 28.42
N THR A 203 24.17 5.39 29.39
CA THR A 203 23.44 4.15 29.10
C THR A 203 22.17 4.50 28.36
N VAL A 204 22.09 4.16 27.09
CA VAL A 204 20.88 4.34 26.30
C VAL A 204 20.01 3.13 26.47
N VAL A 205 18.86 3.33 27.09
CA VAL A 205 17.82 2.32 27.11
C VAL A 205 17.16 2.33 25.73
N ARG A 206 17.38 1.28 24.95
CA ARG A 206 16.76 1.18 23.64
C ARG A 206 15.26 0.99 23.78
N PRO A 207 14.47 1.62 22.90
CA PRO A 207 13.02 1.40 22.90
C PRO A 207 12.69 -0.05 22.66
N LEU A 208 11.67 -0.52 23.35
CA LEU A 208 11.17 -1.90 23.17
C LEU A 208 10.78 -2.19 21.72
N GLY A 209 10.34 -1.19 20.98
CA GLY A 209 10.03 -1.28 19.54
C GLY A 209 11.21 -1.64 18.65
N ASN A 210 12.43 -1.43 19.10
CA ASN A 210 13.65 -1.81 18.39
C ASN A 210 14.17 -3.20 18.75
N ARG A 211 13.40 -4.05 19.41
CA ARG A 211 13.81 -5.43 19.70
C ARG A 211 14.28 -6.18 18.45
N ARG A 212 13.72 -5.90 17.28
CA ARG A 212 14.22 -6.47 16.02
C ARG A 212 15.69 -6.15 15.75
N TYR A 213 16.12 -4.95 16.07
CA TYR A 213 17.51 -4.56 15.88
C TYR A 213 18.46 -5.21 16.89
N THR A 214 18.00 -5.40 18.13
CA THR A 214 18.78 -6.12 19.16
C THR A 214 18.88 -7.60 18.86
N GLU A 215 17.80 -8.22 18.45
CA GLU A 215 17.77 -9.65 18.05
C GLU A 215 18.65 -9.90 16.80
N TYR A 216 18.70 -8.96 15.87
CA TYR A 216 19.54 -9.06 14.67
C TYR A 216 21.03 -8.81 14.91
N GLN A 217 21.38 -8.14 16.00
CA GLN A 217 22.78 -7.88 16.37
C GLN A 217 23.38 -8.94 17.30
N GLU A 218 22.52 -9.75 17.90
CA GLU A 218 22.91 -10.85 18.81
C GLU A 218 22.89 -12.24 18.13
N GLY A 219 22.51 -12.29 16.86
CA GLY A 219 22.40 -13.49 16.04
C GLY A 219 23.62 -13.83 15.18
#